data_5e86d36f53bb6ec9e5e54d4b9f8d772c
#
_entry.id   5e86d36f53bb6ec9e5e54d4b9f8d772c
#
_cell.length_a   1.000
_cell.length_b   1.000
_cell.length_c   1.000
_cell.angle_alpha   90.00
_cell.angle_beta   90.00
_cell.angle_gamma   90.00
#
_symmetry.space_group_name_H-M   'P 1'
#
loop_
_entity.id
_entity.type
_entity.pdbx_description
1 polymer ?
#
loop_
_entity_poly.entity_id
_entity_poly.type
_entity_poly.pdbx_seq_one_letter_code
_entity_poly.pdbx_strand_id
1 'polypeptide(L)'
;MAELIIVGAGAAAAAAALELAQRGQRPIVLDVGHQADLQTPRVEGNLYRYREQHDSFDLHIGADYRGLTGVLSDEPTVAKLNAPAMAFVTRDAATLGPLSQQQFQAIQSFALGGLGNAWGAGLYRWISADLQDFPISLAALEPYFDRLTREIGISGADDDLTEFFGDAAGLQPPLELSYNARRVALAYRRRRNALRARRIYLGRPRAGVLSAPKDGRPACDYSNLEFWQAQPSIYTPAVTLRRLIDAGQIDYRSGLLVQRWQETADGVTVYARDIASGAAVQVTGRRLLLAAGAINSARIALQSAGDRAARLPLLENPVLQIPVVLPASLGRRLDTHAFGLVQLNLVWESAAYQTILQGSLLELTAPLRAEFYGRFPL
;
A
#
# COMPACT_ATOMS: atom_id res chain seq x y z
N MET A 1 4.93 -29.17 16.65
CA MET A 1 4.19 -27.89 16.88
C MET A 1 5.02 -26.78 16.27
N ALA A 2 4.43 -25.89 15.48
CA ALA A 2 5.12 -24.76 14.90
C ALA A 2 5.54 -23.76 15.99
N GLU A 3 6.70 -23.09 15.82
CA GLU A 3 7.13 -22.07 16.78
C GLU A 3 6.25 -20.82 16.70
N LEU A 4 5.89 -20.40 15.49
CA LEU A 4 5.08 -19.21 15.27
C LEU A 4 4.05 -19.40 14.14
N ILE A 5 2.82 -18.95 14.41
CA ILE A 5 1.76 -18.82 13.42
C ILE A 5 1.56 -17.32 13.13
N ILE A 6 1.54 -16.94 11.86
CA ILE A 6 1.18 -15.62 11.38
C ILE A 6 -0.19 -15.71 10.74
N VAL A 7 -1.12 -14.82 11.10
CA VAL A 7 -2.46 -14.74 10.52
C VAL A 7 -2.56 -13.51 9.63
N GLY A 8 -2.82 -13.75 8.34
CA GLY A 8 -2.82 -12.74 7.28
C GLY A 8 -1.53 -12.74 6.48
N ALA A 9 -1.59 -12.22 5.26
CA ALA A 9 -0.48 -12.14 4.32
C ALA A 9 -0.33 -10.73 3.71
N GLY A 10 -0.53 -9.70 4.54
CA GLY A 10 -0.32 -8.29 4.18
C GLY A 10 1.09 -7.79 4.48
N ALA A 11 1.27 -6.47 4.51
CA ALA A 11 2.57 -5.82 4.72
C ALA A 11 3.22 -6.21 6.05
N ALA A 12 2.46 -6.23 7.15
CA ALA A 12 2.96 -6.62 8.46
C ALA A 12 3.43 -8.08 8.49
N ALA A 13 2.66 -8.98 7.87
CA ALA A 13 3.02 -10.38 7.75
C ALA A 13 4.29 -10.58 6.91
N ALA A 14 4.41 -9.87 5.79
CA ALA A 14 5.59 -9.96 4.93
C ALA A 14 6.87 -9.53 5.66
N ALA A 15 6.81 -8.42 6.40
CA ALA A 15 7.94 -7.93 7.19
C ALA A 15 8.32 -8.91 8.31
N ALA A 16 7.33 -9.43 9.05
CA ALA A 16 7.56 -10.40 10.11
C ALA A 16 8.10 -11.74 9.57
N ALA A 17 7.52 -12.27 8.50
CA ALA A 17 7.96 -13.51 7.88
C ALA A 17 9.39 -13.40 7.35
N LEU A 18 9.75 -12.25 6.74
CA LEU A 18 11.11 -11.96 6.29
C LEU A 18 12.10 -11.98 7.45
N GLU A 19 11.82 -11.29 8.54
CA GLU A 19 12.68 -11.22 9.71
C GLU A 19 12.88 -12.61 10.34
N LEU A 20 11.81 -13.39 10.45
CA LEU A 20 11.86 -14.75 10.98
C LEU A 20 12.66 -15.69 10.09
N ALA A 21 12.46 -15.62 8.78
CA ALA A 21 13.20 -16.40 7.81
C ALA A 21 14.71 -16.09 7.84
N GLN A 22 15.09 -14.82 7.99
CA GLN A 22 16.49 -14.40 8.15
C GLN A 22 17.13 -14.93 9.44
N ARG A 23 16.31 -15.22 10.46
CA ARG A 23 16.74 -15.86 11.71
C ARG A 23 16.68 -17.39 11.65
N GLY A 24 16.46 -17.99 10.48
CA GLY A 24 16.36 -19.43 10.30
C GLY A 24 15.07 -20.04 10.85
N GLN A 25 14.06 -19.23 11.16
CA GLN A 25 12.76 -19.71 11.63
C GLN A 25 11.81 -19.86 10.45
N ARG A 26 10.98 -20.90 10.47
CA ARG A 26 9.99 -21.20 9.42
C ARG A 26 8.58 -21.07 9.99
N PRO A 27 7.96 -19.87 9.98
CA PRO A 27 6.62 -19.70 10.49
C PRO A 27 5.57 -20.33 9.57
N ILE A 28 4.42 -20.70 10.15
CA ILE A 28 3.19 -20.99 9.39
C ILE A 28 2.49 -19.65 9.13
N VAL A 29 2.09 -19.40 7.87
CA VAL A 29 1.30 -18.23 7.49
C VAL A 29 -0.08 -18.71 7.03
N LEU A 30 -1.14 -18.31 7.73
CA LEU A 30 -2.53 -18.64 7.43
C LEU A 30 -3.21 -17.44 6.77
N ASP A 31 -3.77 -17.66 5.58
CA ASP A 31 -4.39 -16.59 4.81
C ASP A 31 -5.51 -17.13 3.90
N VAL A 32 -6.43 -16.27 3.51
CA VAL A 32 -7.38 -16.58 2.42
C VAL A 32 -6.62 -16.63 1.08
N GLY A 33 -5.84 -15.61 0.80
CA GLY A 33 -4.82 -15.64 -0.24
C GLY A 33 -5.32 -15.53 -1.67
N HIS A 34 -6.36 -14.75 -1.93
CA HIS A 34 -6.78 -14.45 -3.30
C HIS A 34 -5.60 -13.90 -4.12
N GLN A 35 -5.53 -14.27 -5.39
CA GLN A 35 -4.49 -13.85 -6.31
C GLN A 35 -5.09 -13.21 -7.55
N ALA A 36 -4.27 -12.42 -8.24
CA ALA A 36 -4.65 -11.82 -9.53
C ALA A 36 -4.95 -12.91 -10.55
N ASP A 37 -5.94 -12.63 -11.40
CA ASP A 37 -6.17 -13.44 -12.58
C ASP A 37 -5.02 -13.22 -13.57
N LEU A 38 -4.30 -14.29 -13.89
CA LEU A 38 -3.18 -14.26 -14.82
C LEU A 38 -3.61 -14.02 -16.28
N GLN A 39 -4.90 -14.14 -16.57
CA GLN A 39 -5.44 -13.95 -17.92
C GLN A 39 -5.65 -12.46 -18.29
N THR A 40 -5.56 -11.54 -17.33
CA THR A 40 -5.67 -10.11 -17.66
C THR A 40 -4.45 -9.67 -18.49
N PRO A 41 -4.63 -9.24 -19.75
CA PRO A 41 -3.52 -8.83 -20.59
C PRO A 41 -2.74 -7.68 -19.97
N ARG A 42 -1.42 -7.70 -20.13
CA ARG A 42 -0.62 -6.53 -19.76
C ARG A 42 -0.77 -5.44 -20.81
N VAL A 43 -0.97 -4.21 -20.36
CA VAL A 43 -0.85 -3.04 -21.23
C VAL A 43 0.63 -2.78 -21.48
N GLU A 44 1.06 -2.82 -22.72
CA GLU A 44 2.36 -2.34 -23.12
C GLU A 44 2.27 -0.84 -23.39
N GLY A 45 3.15 -0.10 -22.72
CA GLY A 45 3.15 1.35 -22.81
C GLY A 45 2.13 2.03 -21.90
N ASN A 46 1.91 3.31 -22.14
CA ASN A 46 0.99 4.15 -21.40
C ASN A 46 -0.46 3.83 -21.79
N LEU A 47 -1.35 3.71 -20.80
CA LEU A 47 -2.77 3.39 -21.01
C LEU A 47 -3.46 4.36 -21.99
N TYR A 48 -3.08 5.63 -22.00
CA TYR A 48 -3.62 6.62 -22.94
C TYR A 48 -3.28 6.29 -24.39
N ARG A 49 -2.03 5.88 -24.67
CA ARG A 49 -1.61 5.44 -26.02
C ARG A 49 -2.23 4.10 -26.39
N TYR A 50 -2.32 3.19 -25.43
CA TYR A 50 -2.98 1.90 -25.64
C TYR A 50 -4.41 2.09 -26.09
N ARG A 51 -5.16 2.98 -25.45
CA ARG A 51 -6.54 3.32 -25.82
C ARG A 51 -6.68 3.86 -27.25
N GLU A 52 -5.67 4.60 -27.75
CA GLU A 52 -5.69 5.13 -29.12
C GLU A 52 -5.47 4.04 -30.18
N GLN A 53 -4.91 2.90 -29.80
CA GLN A 53 -4.45 1.84 -30.70
C GLN A 53 -5.27 0.55 -30.58
N HIS A 54 -6.06 0.39 -29.53
CA HIS A 54 -6.74 -0.87 -29.21
C HIS A 54 -8.18 -0.63 -28.78
N ASP A 55 -9.09 -1.43 -29.33
CA ASP A 55 -10.53 -1.41 -28.98
C ASP A 55 -10.83 -2.15 -27.67
N SER A 56 -9.86 -2.89 -27.12
CA SER A 56 -10.00 -3.71 -25.91
C SER A 56 -9.75 -2.93 -24.60
N PHE A 57 -10.01 -1.65 -24.59
CA PHE A 57 -9.79 -0.77 -23.44
C PHE A 57 -10.60 -1.18 -22.20
N ASP A 58 -11.81 -1.68 -22.42
CA ASP A 58 -12.69 -2.22 -21.38
C ASP A 58 -12.10 -3.41 -20.61
N LEU A 59 -11.21 -4.20 -21.22
CA LEU A 59 -10.49 -5.26 -20.53
C LEU A 59 -9.61 -4.73 -19.38
N HIS A 60 -9.21 -3.48 -19.46
CA HIS A 60 -8.34 -2.84 -18.47
C HIS A 60 -9.10 -2.01 -17.46
N ILE A 61 -10.17 -1.34 -17.88
CA ILE A 61 -10.98 -0.47 -17.00
C ILE A 61 -12.27 -1.13 -16.53
N GLY A 62 -12.61 -2.28 -17.07
CA GLY A 62 -13.83 -3.03 -16.75
C GLY A 62 -15.03 -2.59 -17.58
N ALA A 63 -16.05 -3.45 -17.62
CA ALA A 63 -17.34 -3.13 -18.19
C ALA A 63 -17.92 -1.85 -17.56
N ASP A 64 -18.65 -1.08 -18.33
CA ASP A 64 -19.28 0.18 -17.91
C ASP A 64 -18.27 1.19 -17.32
N TYR A 65 -17.02 1.10 -17.75
CA TYR A 65 -15.93 1.98 -17.30
C TYR A 65 -15.72 1.97 -15.77
N ARG A 66 -15.99 0.86 -15.10
CA ARG A 66 -15.94 0.73 -13.62
C ARG A 66 -14.63 1.20 -13.01
N GLY A 67 -13.50 0.95 -13.67
CA GLY A 67 -12.20 1.45 -13.23
C GLY A 67 -12.04 2.97 -13.28
N LEU A 68 -12.96 3.69 -13.93
CA LEU A 68 -13.00 5.15 -13.99
C LEU A 68 -14.11 5.76 -13.09
N THR A 69 -15.08 4.95 -12.66
CA THR A 69 -16.31 5.42 -12.03
C THR A 69 -16.35 5.25 -10.52
N GLY A 70 -15.24 4.95 -9.87
CA GLY A 70 -15.16 4.80 -8.40
C GLY A 70 -15.71 5.97 -7.59
N VAL A 71 -16.21 7.00 -8.27
CA VAL A 71 -16.78 8.21 -7.69
C VAL A 71 -18.31 8.30 -7.90
N LEU A 72 -18.85 7.55 -8.84
CA LEU A 72 -20.26 7.67 -9.25
C LEU A 72 -21.16 6.58 -8.66
N SER A 73 -20.60 5.63 -7.91
CA SER A 73 -21.38 4.61 -7.21
C SER A 73 -21.56 5.01 -5.74
N ASP A 74 -22.74 4.75 -5.20
CA ASP A 74 -23.01 4.85 -3.76
C ASP A 74 -22.14 3.89 -2.93
N GLU A 75 -21.38 3.01 -3.58
CA GLU A 75 -20.41 2.14 -2.95
C GLU A 75 -19.04 2.82 -2.85
N PRO A 76 -18.44 2.77 -1.67
CA PRO A 76 -17.15 3.39 -1.38
C PRO A 76 -16.01 2.59 -2.00
N THR A 77 -15.67 2.88 -3.22
CA THR A 77 -14.56 2.22 -3.90
C THR A 77 -13.55 3.23 -4.43
N VAL A 78 -12.30 2.84 -4.41
CA VAL A 78 -11.24 3.57 -5.11
C VAL A 78 -11.25 3.08 -6.57
N ALA A 79 -11.28 3.99 -7.54
CA ALA A 79 -11.39 3.65 -8.97
C ALA A 79 -10.50 2.48 -9.39
N LYS A 80 -9.23 2.47 -8.97
CA LYS A 80 -8.31 1.40 -9.33
C LYS A 80 -8.69 0.00 -8.81
N LEU A 81 -9.45 -0.10 -7.72
CA LEU A 81 -9.90 -1.39 -7.20
C LEU A 81 -11.03 -2.00 -8.03
N ASN A 82 -11.69 -1.19 -8.83
CA ASN A 82 -12.72 -1.63 -9.78
C ASN A 82 -12.13 -2.10 -11.12
N ALA A 83 -10.84 -1.83 -11.37
CA ALA A 83 -10.17 -2.34 -12.56
C ALA A 83 -10.05 -3.89 -12.49
N PRO A 84 -10.30 -4.62 -13.58
CA PRO A 84 -10.26 -6.08 -13.60
C PRO A 84 -8.96 -6.66 -13.02
N ALA A 85 -7.83 -6.07 -13.34
CA ALA A 85 -6.52 -6.49 -12.84
C ALA A 85 -6.37 -6.36 -11.31
N MET A 86 -7.19 -5.54 -10.65
CA MET A 86 -7.16 -5.29 -9.20
C MET A 86 -8.35 -5.88 -8.45
N ALA A 87 -9.34 -6.43 -9.15
CA ALA A 87 -10.56 -6.98 -8.54
C ALA A 87 -10.29 -8.06 -7.48
N PHE A 88 -9.18 -8.80 -7.62
CA PHE A 88 -8.78 -9.81 -6.64
C PHE A 88 -8.47 -9.23 -5.25
N VAL A 89 -8.13 -7.96 -5.16
CA VAL A 89 -7.73 -7.30 -3.90
C VAL A 89 -8.91 -7.24 -2.93
N THR A 90 -10.11 -6.97 -3.44
CA THR A 90 -11.35 -6.87 -2.66
C THR A 90 -12.31 -8.04 -2.87
N ARG A 91 -11.86 -9.08 -3.60
CA ARG A 91 -12.65 -10.27 -3.86
C ARG A 91 -13.20 -10.86 -2.57
N ASP A 92 -14.50 -11.16 -2.56
CA ASP A 92 -15.23 -11.78 -1.45
C ASP A 92 -15.17 -11.01 -0.12
N ALA A 93 -14.72 -9.75 -0.11
CA ALA A 93 -14.59 -8.99 1.13
C ALA A 93 -15.92 -8.83 1.88
N ALA A 94 -17.01 -8.58 1.16
CA ALA A 94 -18.34 -8.46 1.74
C ALA A 94 -18.86 -9.77 2.34
N THR A 95 -18.48 -10.91 1.77
CA THR A 95 -18.93 -12.25 2.21
C THR A 95 -18.06 -12.82 3.34
N LEU A 96 -16.75 -12.70 3.21
CA LEU A 96 -15.80 -13.26 4.16
C LEU A 96 -15.64 -12.39 5.41
N GLY A 97 -15.81 -11.08 5.24
CA GLY A 97 -15.65 -10.09 6.30
C GLY A 97 -16.73 -9.02 6.31
N PRO A 98 -18.03 -9.38 6.45
CA PRO A 98 -19.10 -8.41 6.40
C PRO A 98 -18.92 -7.30 7.44
N LEU A 99 -19.09 -6.04 7.01
CA LEU A 99 -19.03 -4.84 7.84
C LEU A 99 -20.32 -4.03 7.68
N SER A 100 -20.87 -3.57 8.80
CA SER A 100 -21.83 -2.46 8.80
C SER A 100 -21.06 -1.17 9.00
N GLN A 101 -21.18 -0.23 8.07
CA GLN A 101 -20.39 1.01 8.07
C GLN A 101 -21.34 2.21 8.11
N GLN A 102 -21.07 3.16 9.01
CA GLN A 102 -21.81 4.41 9.13
C GLN A 102 -20.81 5.57 9.24
N GLN A 103 -20.90 6.54 8.34
CA GLN A 103 -20.00 7.72 8.26
C GLN A 103 -18.49 7.40 8.19
N PHE A 104 -18.16 6.16 7.91
CA PHE A 104 -16.81 5.64 7.77
C PHE A 104 -16.80 4.53 6.71
N GLN A 105 -15.75 4.46 5.93
CA GLN A 105 -15.59 3.47 4.87
C GLN A 105 -14.26 2.73 5.06
N ALA A 106 -14.34 1.44 5.32
CA ALA A 106 -13.17 0.58 5.40
C ALA A 106 -13.12 -0.38 4.22
N ILE A 107 -11.99 -0.43 3.57
CA ILE A 107 -11.70 -1.42 2.54
C ILE A 107 -10.98 -2.59 3.20
N GLN A 108 -11.43 -3.81 2.93
CA GLN A 108 -10.80 -5.04 3.38
C GLN A 108 -10.23 -5.80 2.19
N SER A 109 -9.18 -6.57 2.44
CA SER A 109 -8.56 -7.44 1.45
C SER A 109 -8.28 -8.80 2.05
N PHE A 110 -8.59 -9.84 1.30
CA PHE A 110 -8.23 -11.22 1.58
C PHE A 110 -7.23 -11.76 0.53
N ALA A 111 -6.56 -10.87 -0.17
CA ALA A 111 -5.56 -11.21 -1.16
C ALA A 111 -4.17 -11.45 -0.54
N LEU A 112 -3.38 -12.31 -1.15
CA LEU A 112 -1.94 -12.40 -0.87
C LEU A 112 -1.29 -11.03 -1.15
N GLY A 113 -0.72 -10.41 -0.13
CA GLY A 113 -0.20 -9.03 -0.17
C GLY A 113 -1.17 -7.99 0.41
N GLY A 114 -2.43 -8.37 0.65
CA GLY A 114 -3.45 -7.49 1.25
C GLY A 114 -3.69 -6.21 0.44
N LEU A 115 -4.08 -5.14 1.12
CA LEU A 115 -4.24 -3.80 0.52
C LEU A 115 -2.95 -3.22 -0.03
N GLY A 116 -1.77 -3.77 0.35
CA GLY A 116 -0.49 -3.40 -0.23
C GLY A 116 -0.35 -3.72 -1.72
N ASN A 117 -1.27 -4.44 -2.34
CA ASN A 117 -1.34 -4.61 -3.79
C ASN A 117 -1.88 -3.36 -4.51
N ALA A 118 -2.64 -2.52 -3.81
CA ALA A 118 -3.36 -1.38 -4.39
C ALA A 118 -2.97 -0.04 -3.75
N TRP A 119 -1.81 0.07 -3.17
CA TRP A 119 -1.32 1.26 -2.49
C TRP A 119 -0.67 2.29 -3.43
N GLY A 120 -0.33 3.46 -2.90
CA GLY A 120 0.32 4.54 -3.64
C GLY A 120 1.85 4.48 -3.65
N ALA A 121 2.45 3.38 -3.21
CA ALA A 121 3.89 3.12 -3.15
C ALA A 121 4.71 4.11 -2.29
N GLY A 122 4.09 4.98 -1.52
CA GLY A 122 4.78 5.88 -0.59
C GLY A 122 5.15 5.15 0.71
N LEU A 123 6.42 5.18 1.09
CA LEU A 123 6.96 4.55 2.31
C LEU A 123 7.68 5.59 3.16
N TYR A 124 7.06 6.01 4.24
CA TYR A 124 7.59 7.04 5.12
C TYR A 124 7.84 6.46 6.50
N ARG A 125 8.96 6.85 7.11
CA ARG A 125 9.26 6.50 8.49
C ARG A 125 8.37 7.32 9.42
N TRP A 126 8.04 6.74 10.54
CA TRP A 126 7.40 7.47 11.61
C TRP A 126 8.38 8.46 12.25
N ILE A 127 7.87 9.54 12.78
CA ILE A 127 8.60 10.44 13.65
C ILE A 127 8.25 10.14 15.11
N SER A 128 9.03 10.65 16.05
CA SER A 128 8.80 10.39 17.48
C SER A 128 7.40 10.82 17.95
N ALA A 129 6.84 11.87 17.35
CA ALA A 129 5.49 12.34 17.67
C ALA A 129 4.40 11.31 17.31
N ASP A 130 4.59 10.53 16.25
CA ASP A 130 3.62 9.50 15.82
C ASP A 130 3.56 8.31 16.78
N LEU A 131 4.58 8.14 17.62
CA LEU A 131 4.74 6.98 18.50
C LEU A 131 4.42 7.27 19.96
N GLN A 132 3.93 8.45 20.31
CA GLN A 132 3.70 8.85 21.71
C GLN A 132 2.78 7.90 22.46
N ASP A 133 1.77 7.36 21.79
CA ASP A 133 0.79 6.45 22.37
C ASP A 133 1.10 4.96 22.09
N PHE A 134 2.25 4.66 21.48
CA PHE A 134 2.65 3.29 21.18
C PHE A 134 3.69 2.78 22.19
N PRO A 135 3.64 1.48 22.55
CA PRO A 135 4.59 0.88 23.51
C PRO A 135 5.97 0.58 22.89
N ILE A 136 6.36 1.33 21.85
CA ILE A 136 7.62 1.14 21.13
C ILE A 136 8.24 2.49 20.79
N SER A 137 9.55 2.62 20.93
CA SER A 137 10.27 3.85 20.58
C SER A 137 10.72 3.88 19.12
N LEU A 138 10.91 5.09 18.57
CA LEU A 138 11.47 5.26 17.23
C LEU A 138 12.84 4.56 17.10
N ALA A 139 13.72 4.71 18.08
CA ALA A 139 15.06 4.09 18.09
C ALA A 139 15.00 2.55 17.98
N ALA A 140 13.95 1.93 18.53
CA ALA A 140 13.76 0.48 18.39
C ALA A 140 13.32 0.08 16.96
N LEU A 141 12.72 1.00 16.20
CA LEU A 141 12.24 0.75 14.84
C LEU A 141 13.28 1.09 13.75
N GLU A 142 14.18 2.03 13.99
CA GLU A 142 15.15 2.51 13.00
C GLU A 142 15.93 1.40 12.28
N PRO A 143 16.49 0.38 12.97
CA PRO A 143 17.22 -0.69 12.29
C PRO A 143 16.36 -1.49 11.31
N TYR A 144 15.05 -1.60 11.58
CA TYR A 144 14.11 -2.30 10.72
C TYR A 144 13.69 -1.45 9.52
N PHE A 145 13.54 -0.13 9.70
CA PHE A 145 13.33 0.79 8.58
C PHE A 145 14.47 0.74 7.59
N ASP A 146 15.72 0.75 8.05
CA ASP A 146 16.92 0.66 7.20
C ASP A 146 16.97 -0.67 6.45
N ARG A 147 16.63 -1.76 7.13
CA ARG A 147 16.58 -3.09 6.51
C ARG A 147 15.51 -3.16 5.44
N LEU A 148 14.29 -2.73 5.75
CA LEU A 148 13.17 -2.71 4.79
C LEU A 148 13.45 -1.77 3.61
N THR A 149 14.11 -0.63 3.83
CA THR A 149 14.53 0.28 2.76
C THR A 149 15.36 -0.46 1.71
N ARG A 150 16.36 -1.21 2.16
CA ARG A 150 17.23 -2.00 1.26
C ARG A 150 16.50 -3.18 0.65
N GLU A 151 15.70 -3.89 1.44
CA GLU A 151 14.97 -5.08 1.00
C GLU A 151 13.93 -4.76 -0.07
N ILE A 152 13.14 -3.75 0.13
CA ILE A 152 12.10 -3.30 -0.82
C ILE A 152 12.74 -2.67 -2.06
N GLY A 153 13.86 -1.98 -1.92
CA GLY A 153 14.47 -1.17 -2.96
C GLY A 153 13.76 0.16 -3.11
N ILE A 154 13.64 0.90 -1.99
CA ILE A 154 12.98 2.21 -1.98
C ILE A 154 13.82 3.22 -2.76
N SER A 155 13.19 3.94 -3.69
CA SER A 155 13.80 5.08 -4.37
C SER A 155 13.56 6.39 -3.61
N GLY A 156 14.52 7.30 -3.66
CA GLY A 156 14.44 8.57 -2.96
C GLY A 156 15.69 9.42 -3.12
N ALA A 157 15.78 10.54 -2.41
CA ALA A 157 16.92 11.44 -2.47
C ALA A 157 17.32 11.93 -1.09
N ASP A 158 18.57 12.34 -0.95
CA ASP A 158 19.01 13.17 0.16
C ASP A 158 18.63 14.63 -0.13
N ASP A 159 17.63 15.11 0.58
CA ASP A 159 17.05 16.45 0.38
C ASP A 159 16.41 16.99 1.67
N ASP A 160 15.61 18.03 1.57
CA ASP A 160 14.99 18.67 2.72
C ASP A 160 14.04 17.78 3.53
N LEU A 161 13.66 16.63 2.99
CA LEU A 161 12.80 15.66 3.69
C LEU A 161 13.59 14.59 4.44
N THR A 162 14.91 14.58 4.35
CA THR A 162 15.78 13.64 5.06
C THR A 162 15.61 13.72 6.56
N GLU A 163 15.39 14.93 7.10
CA GLU A 163 15.17 15.14 8.54
C GLU A 163 13.85 14.49 9.05
N PHE A 164 12.88 14.23 8.15
CA PHE A 164 11.60 13.60 8.51
C PHE A 164 11.53 12.12 8.16
N PHE A 165 12.16 11.73 7.05
CA PHE A 165 12.00 10.39 6.48
C PHE A 165 13.26 9.51 6.63
N GLY A 166 14.25 9.98 7.36
CA GLY A 166 15.54 9.31 7.55
C GLY A 166 16.51 9.56 6.40
N ASP A 167 17.75 9.18 6.62
CA ASP A 167 18.85 9.39 5.69
C ASP A 167 18.64 8.65 4.34
N ALA A 168 19.52 8.94 3.39
CA ALA A 168 19.47 8.34 2.06
C ALA A 168 20.21 6.98 1.98
N ALA A 169 20.71 6.45 3.10
CA ALA A 169 21.46 5.21 3.10
C ALA A 169 20.58 4.03 2.66
N GLY A 170 21.02 3.34 1.61
CA GLY A 170 20.30 2.20 1.03
C GLY A 170 19.14 2.55 0.10
N LEU A 171 18.88 3.83 -0.16
CA LEU A 171 17.93 4.26 -1.18
C LEU A 171 18.49 3.99 -2.58
N GLN A 172 17.61 3.61 -3.49
CA GLN A 172 17.89 3.71 -4.93
C GLN A 172 17.79 5.18 -5.38
N PRO A 173 18.41 5.55 -6.53
CA PRO A 173 18.23 6.89 -7.09
C PRO A 173 16.76 7.31 -7.16
N PRO A 174 16.44 8.60 -7.02
CA PRO A 174 15.06 9.05 -7.12
C PRO A 174 14.52 8.86 -8.54
N LEU A 175 13.23 8.55 -8.63
CA LEU A 175 12.53 8.49 -9.91
C LEU A 175 12.60 9.83 -10.64
N GLU A 176 12.52 9.82 -11.97
CA GLU A 176 12.50 11.05 -12.74
C GLU A 176 11.20 11.86 -12.45
N LEU A 177 11.36 13.18 -12.44
CA LEU A 177 10.22 14.08 -12.31
C LEU A 177 9.61 14.38 -13.66
N SER A 178 8.30 14.48 -13.71
CA SER A 178 7.59 15.08 -14.83
C SER A 178 7.97 16.56 -15.02
N TYR A 179 7.59 17.11 -16.16
CA TYR A 179 7.80 18.54 -16.44
C TYR A 179 7.21 19.43 -15.36
N ASN A 180 5.97 19.18 -14.93
CA ASN A 180 5.28 19.98 -13.93
C ASN A 180 5.95 19.86 -12.56
N ALA A 181 6.28 18.65 -12.15
CA ALA A 181 6.96 18.41 -10.88
C ALA A 181 8.36 19.06 -10.84
N ARG A 182 9.10 19.02 -11.96
CA ARG A 182 10.39 19.75 -12.08
C ARG A 182 10.20 21.25 -11.88
N ARG A 183 9.13 21.85 -12.43
CA ARG A 183 8.86 23.28 -12.25
C ARG A 183 8.55 23.64 -10.81
N VAL A 184 7.75 22.81 -10.13
CA VAL A 184 7.45 22.99 -8.71
C VAL A 184 8.74 22.87 -7.88
N ALA A 185 9.56 21.86 -8.12
CA ALA A 185 10.84 21.69 -7.44
C ALA A 185 11.79 22.88 -7.64
N LEU A 186 11.87 23.39 -8.88
CA LEU A 186 12.68 24.60 -9.18
C LEU A 186 12.12 25.85 -8.47
N ALA A 187 10.82 26.03 -8.43
CA ALA A 187 10.19 27.14 -7.71
C ALA A 187 10.48 27.07 -6.20
N TYR A 188 10.41 25.88 -5.63
CA TYR A 188 10.80 25.62 -4.25
C TYR A 188 12.26 25.99 -3.99
N ARG A 189 13.20 25.50 -4.82
CA ARG A 189 14.64 25.81 -4.67
C ARG A 189 14.92 27.30 -4.62
N ARG A 190 14.25 28.09 -5.46
CA ARG A 190 14.39 29.56 -5.50
C ARG A 190 13.89 30.25 -4.23
N ARG A 191 12.95 29.63 -3.51
CA ARG A 191 12.31 30.19 -2.30
C ARG A 191 12.59 29.36 -1.05
N ARG A 192 13.54 28.42 -1.14
CA ARG A 192 13.82 27.43 -0.10
C ARG A 192 13.93 28.04 1.30
N ASN A 193 14.78 29.05 1.46
CA ASN A 193 15.01 29.66 2.77
C ASN A 193 13.74 30.32 3.34
N ALA A 194 12.96 31.00 2.52
CA ALA A 194 11.71 31.63 2.94
C ALA A 194 10.63 30.59 3.30
N LEU A 195 10.59 29.47 2.61
CA LEU A 195 9.66 28.36 2.90
C LEU A 195 10.07 27.61 4.17
N ARG A 196 11.37 27.29 4.32
CA ARG A 196 11.88 26.67 5.53
C ARG A 196 11.69 27.54 6.78
N ALA A 197 11.82 28.86 6.64
CA ALA A 197 11.48 29.78 7.73
C ALA A 197 10.00 29.70 8.17
N ARG A 198 9.13 29.20 7.28
CA ARG A 198 7.72 28.89 7.55
C ARG A 198 7.48 27.43 7.88
N ARG A 199 8.55 26.65 8.08
CA ARG A 199 8.53 25.20 8.34
C ARG A 199 7.85 24.39 7.22
N ILE A 200 8.03 24.84 5.97
CA ILE A 200 7.55 24.15 4.77
C ILE A 200 8.75 23.59 4.01
N TYR A 201 8.71 22.29 3.79
CA TYR A 201 9.77 21.50 3.15
C TYR A 201 9.21 20.76 1.96
N LEU A 202 9.98 20.65 0.89
CA LEU A 202 9.61 19.93 -0.31
C LEU A 202 10.79 19.10 -0.80
N GLY A 203 10.53 17.86 -1.15
CA GLY A 203 11.56 16.96 -1.65
C GLY A 203 10.99 15.79 -2.42
N ARG A 204 11.83 14.78 -2.61
CA ARG A 204 11.49 13.55 -3.32
C ARG A 204 10.73 12.60 -2.40
N PRO A 205 9.76 11.85 -2.93
CA PRO A 205 9.10 10.81 -2.15
C PRO A 205 10.09 9.68 -1.80
N ARG A 206 9.79 8.97 -0.73
CA ARG A 206 10.31 7.63 -0.48
C ARG A 206 9.35 6.66 -1.14
N ALA A 207 9.73 6.13 -2.32
CA ALA A 207 8.81 5.33 -3.13
C ALA A 207 9.25 3.86 -3.20
N GLY A 208 8.32 2.95 -2.93
CA GLY A 208 8.52 1.52 -3.13
C GLY A 208 8.47 1.13 -4.61
N VAL A 209 9.21 1.86 -5.43
CA VAL A 209 9.32 1.70 -6.88
C VAL A 209 10.79 1.64 -7.26
N LEU A 210 11.19 0.61 -7.97
CA LEU A 210 12.57 0.45 -8.39
C LEU A 210 12.94 1.45 -9.48
N SER A 211 13.95 2.26 -9.23
CA SER A 211 14.60 3.11 -10.24
C SER A 211 15.80 2.43 -10.90
N ALA A 212 16.28 1.33 -10.31
CA ALA A 212 17.28 0.43 -10.85
C ALA A 212 16.85 -1.03 -10.64
N PRO A 213 17.23 -1.98 -11.50
CA PRO A 213 16.86 -3.39 -11.33
C PRO A 213 17.31 -3.95 -9.98
N LYS A 214 16.47 -4.81 -9.37
CA LYS A 214 16.78 -5.45 -8.09
C LYS A 214 16.09 -6.83 -7.98
N ASP A 215 16.84 -7.84 -7.58
CA ASP A 215 16.34 -9.19 -7.29
C ASP A 215 15.45 -9.77 -8.41
N GLY A 216 15.89 -9.65 -9.67
CA GLY A 216 15.17 -10.10 -10.86
C GLY A 216 13.98 -9.22 -11.26
N ARG A 217 13.69 -8.15 -10.54
CA ARG A 217 12.66 -7.15 -10.87
C ARG A 217 13.28 -6.03 -11.69
N PRO A 218 12.64 -5.59 -12.78
CA PRO A 218 13.14 -4.49 -13.61
C PRO A 218 12.98 -3.14 -12.90
N ALA A 219 13.76 -2.14 -13.37
CA ALA A 219 13.46 -0.74 -13.07
C ALA A 219 12.11 -0.33 -13.69
N CYS A 220 11.51 0.73 -13.16
CA CYS A 220 10.32 1.31 -13.76
C CYS A 220 10.62 1.90 -15.14
N ASP A 221 9.69 1.72 -16.05
CA ASP A 221 9.76 2.26 -17.41
C ASP A 221 8.92 3.54 -17.60
N TYR A 222 8.32 4.04 -16.53
CA TYR A 222 7.43 5.20 -16.46
C TYR A 222 6.17 5.12 -17.32
N SER A 223 6.15 4.29 -18.35
CA SER A 223 5.01 4.16 -19.26
C SER A 223 3.84 3.42 -18.63
N ASN A 224 4.10 2.67 -17.59
CA ASN A 224 3.18 1.74 -16.95
C ASN A 224 2.99 1.97 -15.44
N LEU A 225 3.37 3.11 -14.87
CA LEU A 225 3.15 3.44 -13.45
C LEU A 225 1.72 3.94 -13.18
N GLU A 226 0.75 3.48 -13.97
CA GLU A 226 -0.66 3.75 -13.77
C GLU A 226 -1.33 2.64 -12.95
N PHE A 227 -2.49 2.91 -12.38
CA PHE A 227 -3.14 2.07 -11.37
C PHE A 227 -3.65 0.72 -11.86
N TRP A 228 -3.68 0.49 -13.17
CA TRP A 228 -4.44 -0.58 -13.79
C TRP A 228 -3.79 -1.95 -13.73
N GLN A 229 -2.49 -1.98 -13.54
CA GLN A 229 -1.74 -3.23 -13.47
C GLN A 229 -0.68 -3.19 -12.38
N ALA A 230 -0.47 -4.35 -11.74
CA ALA A 230 0.68 -4.54 -10.87
C ALA A 230 1.96 -4.52 -11.71
N GLN A 231 2.77 -3.48 -11.55
CA GLN A 231 4.05 -3.38 -12.22
C GLN A 231 5.13 -4.13 -11.42
N PRO A 232 6.00 -4.92 -12.05
CA PRO A 232 7.08 -5.60 -11.35
C PRO A 232 8.01 -4.67 -10.60
N SER A 233 8.16 -3.42 -11.07
CA SER A 233 8.97 -2.37 -10.43
C SER A 233 8.32 -1.81 -9.16
N ILE A 234 7.00 -1.90 -9.00
CA ILE A 234 6.29 -1.44 -7.80
C ILE A 234 6.32 -2.57 -6.77
N TYR A 235 6.78 -2.27 -5.57
CA TYR A 235 6.76 -3.24 -4.49
C TYR A 235 5.33 -3.51 -4.02
N THR A 236 5.03 -4.78 -3.82
CA THR A 236 3.87 -5.23 -3.04
C THR A 236 4.33 -6.27 -2.02
N PRO A 237 3.65 -6.43 -0.88
CA PRO A 237 4.02 -7.44 0.11
C PRO A 237 4.03 -8.87 -0.47
N ALA A 238 3.23 -9.11 -1.52
CA ALA A 238 3.22 -10.37 -2.25
C ALA A 238 4.58 -10.71 -2.88
N VAL A 239 5.40 -9.73 -3.24
CA VAL A 239 6.76 -9.95 -3.77
C VAL A 239 7.62 -10.67 -2.74
N THR A 240 7.68 -10.15 -1.52
CA THR A 240 8.44 -10.77 -0.42
C THR A 240 7.87 -12.14 -0.05
N LEU A 241 6.55 -12.23 0.11
CA LEU A 241 5.91 -13.49 0.51
C LEU A 241 6.11 -14.60 -0.53
N ARG A 242 5.94 -14.33 -1.82
CA ARG A 242 6.19 -15.31 -2.88
C ARG A 242 7.63 -15.80 -2.86
N ARG A 243 8.60 -14.91 -2.76
CA ARG A 243 10.01 -15.28 -2.64
C ARG A 243 10.25 -16.22 -1.44
N LEU A 244 9.66 -15.93 -0.29
CA LEU A 244 9.78 -16.79 0.90
C LEU A 244 9.07 -18.14 0.73
N ILE A 245 7.92 -18.17 0.06
CA ILE A 245 7.20 -19.41 -0.30
C ILE A 245 8.04 -20.26 -1.23
N ASP A 246 8.52 -19.68 -2.33
CA ASP A 246 9.29 -20.40 -3.36
C ASP A 246 10.62 -20.94 -2.80
N ALA A 247 11.21 -20.22 -1.86
CA ALA A 247 12.41 -20.65 -1.14
C ALA A 247 12.14 -21.67 -0.02
N GLY A 248 10.88 -22.02 0.25
CA GLY A 248 10.50 -22.92 1.34
C GLY A 248 10.77 -22.38 2.75
N GLN A 249 10.97 -21.07 2.88
CA GLN A 249 11.31 -20.41 4.14
C GLN A 249 10.11 -20.17 5.05
N ILE A 250 8.90 -20.26 4.52
CA ILE A 250 7.63 -20.20 5.27
C ILE A 250 6.73 -21.37 4.87
N ASP A 251 5.81 -21.77 5.75
CA ASP A 251 4.74 -22.72 5.47
C ASP A 251 3.46 -21.89 5.19
N TYR A 252 3.25 -21.51 3.93
CA TYR A 252 2.10 -20.73 3.53
C TYR A 252 0.90 -21.60 3.22
N ARG A 253 -0.21 -21.35 3.94
CA ARG A 253 -1.47 -22.08 3.81
C ARG A 253 -2.58 -21.14 3.39
N SER A 254 -2.90 -21.14 2.11
CA SER A 254 -4.00 -20.34 1.54
C SER A 254 -5.36 -21.03 1.71
N GLY A 255 -6.44 -20.29 1.40
CA GLY A 255 -7.81 -20.79 1.50
C GLY A 255 -8.37 -20.81 2.92
N LEU A 256 -7.66 -20.29 3.90
CA LEU A 256 -8.04 -20.37 5.31
C LEU A 256 -8.49 -19.01 5.87
N LEU A 257 -9.78 -18.91 6.19
CA LEU A 257 -10.34 -17.76 6.90
C LEU A 257 -10.22 -18.00 8.41
N VAL A 258 -9.24 -17.37 9.04
CA VAL A 258 -9.08 -17.42 10.51
C VAL A 258 -10.21 -16.66 11.18
N GLN A 259 -10.84 -17.29 12.18
CA GLN A 259 -11.98 -16.75 12.89
C GLN A 259 -11.62 -16.33 14.32
N ARG A 260 -10.85 -17.13 15.04
CA ARG A 260 -10.44 -16.89 16.43
C ARG A 260 -9.22 -17.73 16.79
N TRP A 261 -8.65 -17.45 17.95
CA TRP A 261 -7.67 -18.31 18.59
C TRP A 261 -8.05 -18.59 20.05
N GLN A 262 -7.36 -19.53 20.63
CA GLN A 262 -7.44 -19.86 22.05
C GLN A 262 -6.03 -20.14 22.57
N GLU A 263 -5.67 -19.53 23.68
CA GLU A 263 -4.46 -19.84 24.39
C GLU A 263 -4.62 -21.18 25.14
N THR A 264 -3.55 -21.95 25.17
CA THR A 264 -3.45 -23.23 25.85
C THR A 264 -2.21 -23.22 26.74
N ALA A 265 -2.08 -24.19 27.65
CA ALA A 265 -0.91 -24.28 28.52
C ALA A 265 0.41 -24.36 27.74
N ASP A 266 0.41 -24.93 26.54
CA ASP A 266 1.59 -25.20 25.73
C ASP A 266 1.72 -24.27 24.53
N GLY A 267 0.81 -23.28 24.35
CA GLY A 267 0.85 -22.35 23.23
C GLY A 267 -0.51 -21.83 22.79
N VAL A 268 -0.81 -21.90 21.51
CA VAL A 268 -2.02 -21.35 20.91
C VAL A 268 -2.63 -22.30 19.89
N THR A 269 -3.96 -22.40 19.88
CA THR A 269 -4.75 -23.05 18.83
C THR A 269 -5.48 -21.98 18.03
N VAL A 270 -5.26 -21.95 16.74
CA VAL A 270 -5.94 -21.06 15.78
C VAL A 270 -7.06 -21.85 15.10
N TYR A 271 -8.25 -21.30 15.09
CA TYR A 271 -9.44 -21.85 14.45
C TYR A 271 -9.73 -21.10 13.16
N ALA A 272 -9.80 -21.82 12.08
CA ALA A 272 -10.05 -21.30 10.75
C ALA A 272 -11.17 -22.11 10.06
N ARG A 273 -11.68 -21.56 8.99
CA ARG A 273 -12.57 -22.23 8.06
C ARG A 273 -11.90 -22.26 6.67
N ASP A 274 -11.85 -23.42 6.08
CA ASP A 274 -11.49 -23.56 4.66
C ASP A 274 -12.60 -22.94 3.81
N ILE A 275 -12.27 -21.98 2.97
CA ILE A 275 -13.27 -21.19 2.21
C ILE A 275 -13.90 -21.98 1.07
N ALA A 276 -13.24 -23.02 0.56
CA ALA A 276 -13.72 -23.83 -0.55
C ALA A 276 -14.70 -24.92 -0.07
N SER A 277 -14.34 -25.62 0.99
CA SER A 277 -15.13 -26.75 1.50
C SER A 277 -16.08 -26.33 2.65
N GLY A 278 -15.83 -25.19 3.29
CA GLY A 278 -16.52 -24.80 4.51
C GLY A 278 -16.05 -25.55 5.78
N ALA A 279 -15.10 -26.45 5.65
CA ALA A 279 -14.63 -27.29 6.75
C ALA A 279 -13.91 -26.49 7.84
N ALA A 280 -14.08 -26.89 9.10
CA ALA A 280 -13.33 -26.35 10.22
C ALA A 280 -11.89 -26.88 10.22
N VAL A 281 -10.93 -25.99 10.38
CA VAL A 281 -9.50 -26.28 10.44
C VAL A 281 -8.92 -25.75 11.74
N GLN A 282 -8.05 -26.54 12.37
CA GLN A 282 -7.31 -26.13 13.56
C GLN A 282 -5.81 -26.20 13.29
N VAL A 283 -5.09 -25.17 13.71
CA VAL A 283 -3.62 -25.12 13.61
C VAL A 283 -3.06 -24.76 14.96
N THR A 284 -2.10 -25.54 15.45
CA THR A 284 -1.46 -25.32 16.75
C THR A 284 -0.03 -24.79 16.59
N GLY A 285 0.35 -23.87 17.45
CA GLY A 285 1.69 -23.30 17.54
C GLY A 285 2.01 -22.79 18.92
N ARG A 286 3.25 -22.38 19.14
CA ARG A 286 3.67 -21.81 20.42
C ARG A 286 3.25 -20.35 20.58
N ARG A 287 3.31 -19.59 19.48
CA ARG A 287 3.02 -18.14 19.46
C ARG A 287 2.16 -17.80 18.26
N LEU A 288 1.44 -16.70 18.40
CA LEU A 288 0.59 -16.14 17.36
C LEU A 288 0.98 -14.69 17.08
N LEU A 289 1.05 -14.33 15.81
CA LEU A 289 1.12 -12.96 15.33
C LEU A 289 -0.11 -12.66 14.47
N LEU A 290 -0.92 -11.68 14.89
CA LEU A 290 -2.04 -11.18 14.10
C LEU A 290 -1.54 -10.10 13.13
N ALA A 291 -1.66 -10.36 11.84
CA ALA A 291 -1.25 -9.47 10.75
C ALA A 291 -2.31 -9.39 9.64
N ALA A 292 -3.59 -9.57 10.02
CA ALA A 292 -4.74 -9.62 9.10
C ALA A 292 -5.31 -8.24 8.72
N GLY A 293 -4.55 -7.16 8.96
CA GLY A 293 -5.01 -5.78 8.82
C GLY A 293 -5.84 -5.33 10.03
N ALA A 294 -6.00 -4.02 10.22
CA ALA A 294 -6.60 -3.46 11.43
C ALA A 294 -7.99 -4.04 11.74
N ILE A 295 -8.89 -4.02 10.76
CA ILE A 295 -10.29 -4.45 10.94
C ILE A 295 -10.39 -5.96 11.24
N ASN A 296 -9.74 -6.80 10.42
CA ASN A 296 -9.83 -8.25 10.63
C ASN A 296 -9.06 -8.71 11.87
N SER A 297 -7.92 -8.11 12.19
CA SER A 297 -7.21 -8.42 13.43
C SER A 297 -8.06 -8.08 14.67
N ALA A 298 -8.71 -6.90 14.68
CA ALA A 298 -9.63 -6.52 15.74
C ALA A 298 -10.81 -7.51 15.85
N ARG A 299 -11.43 -7.88 14.71
CA ARG A 299 -12.51 -8.86 14.66
C ARG A 299 -12.08 -10.21 15.27
N ILE A 300 -10.95 -10.74 14.84
CA ILE A 300 -10.41 -12.01 15.33
C ILE A 300 -10.12 -11.93 16.83
N ALA A 301 -9.54 -10.81 17.30
CA ALA A 301 -9.24 -10.59 18.71
C ALA A 301 -10.51 -10.58 19.58
N LEU A 302 -11.52 -9.80 19.18
CA LEU A 302 -12.80 -9.71 19.90
C LEU A 302 -13.54 -11.05 19.92
N GLN A 303 -13.52 -11.80 18.81
CA GLN A 303 -14.12 -13.15 18.77
C GLN A 303 -13.37 -14.12 19.70
N SER A 304 -12.06 -14.00 19.80
CA SER A 304 -11.24 -14.84 20.67
C SER A 304 -11.47 -14.52 22.16
N ALA A 305 -11.63 -13.25 22.49
CA ALA A 305 -11.97 -12.78 23.82
C ALA A 305 -13.43 -13.07 24.24
N GLY A 306 -14.29 -13.44 23.28
CA GLY A 306 -15.73 -13.61 23.54
C GLY A 306 -16.48 -12.29 23.78
N ASP A 307 -15.83 -11.15 23.58
CA ASP A 307 -16.40 -9.83 23.81
C ASP A 307 -16.86 -9.18 22.50
N ARG A 308 -18.15 -9.36 22.20
CA ARG A 308 -18.79 -8.78 21.01
C ARG A 308 -19.30 -7.35 21.22
N ALA A 309 -19.29 -6.87 22.46
CA ALA A 309 -19.77 -5.54 22.83
C ALA A 309 -18.63 -4.51 22.96
N ALA A 310 -17.38 -4.95 22.94
CA ALA A 310 -16.23 -4.08 23.08
C ALA A 310 -16.16 -3.04 21.96
N ARG A 311 -15.79 -1.84 22.35
CA ARG A 311 -15.51 -0.73 21.45
C ARG A 311 -14.01 -0.48 21.43
N LEU A 312 -13.43 -0.45 20.24
CA LEU A 312 -12.02 -0.17 20.06
C LEU A 312 -11.85 1.19 19.37
N PRO A 313 -10.84 1.96 19.74
CA PRO A 313 -10.51 3.18 19.01
C PRO A 313 -10.08 2.82 17.59
N LEU A 314 -10.53 3.61 16.62
CA LEU A 314 -10.09 3.51 15.23
C LEU A 314 -9.18 4.69 14.92
N LEU A 315 -7.94 4.38 14.54
CA LEU A 315 -7.00 5.37 14.06
C LEU A 315 -7.20 5.53 12.55
N GLU A 316 -7.40 6.77 12.12
CA GLU A 316 -7.58 7.14 10.73
C GLU A 316 -6.51 8.14 10.33
N ASN A 317 -6.09 8.08 9.07
CA ASN A 317 -5.26 9.09 8.44
C ASN A 317 -6.12 9.90 7.45
N PRO A 318 -6.71 11.02 7.90
CA PRO A 318 -7.59 11.83 7.04
C PRO A 318 -6.80 12.40 5.86
N VAL A 319 -7.37 12.29 4.67
CA VAL A 319 -6.76 12.77 3.43
C VAL A 319 -7.63 13.85 2.81
N LEU A 320 -7.04 15.01 2.55
CA LEU A 320 -7.66 16.09 1.80
C LEU A 320 -7.04 16.16 0.40
N GLN A 321 -7.84 16.08 -0.64
CA GLN A 321 -7.42 16.26 -2.02
C GLN A 321 -7.64 17.71 -2.45
N ILE A 322 -6.56 18.38 -2.87
CA ILE A 322 -6.60 19.79 -3.31
C ILE A 322 -6.15 19.85 -4.77
N PRO A 323 -7.05 20.15 -5.73
CA PRO A 323 -6.66 20.32 -7.12
C PRO A 323 -5.85 21.61 -7.28
N VAL A 324 -4.75 21.51 -8.02
CA VAL A 324 -3.88 22.66 -8.33
C VAL A 324 -3.68 22.76 -9.83
N VAL A 325 -3.93 23.93 -10.38
CA VAL A 325 -3.68 24.25 -11.80
C VAL A 325 -2.37 25.01 -11.93
N LEU A 326 -1.52 24.56 -12.84
CA LEU A 326 -0.31 25.28 -13.25
C LEU A 326 -0.59 26.02 -14.58
N PRO A 327 -0.90 27.33 -14.58
CA PRO A 327 -1.29 28.04 -15.78
C PRO A 327 -0.27 27.94 -16.92
N ALA A 328 1.02 27.95 -16.59
CA ALA A 328 2.11 27.83 -17.57
C ALA A 328 2.19 26.45 -18.24
N SER A 329 1.37 25.48 -17.82
CA SER A 329 1.31 24.13 -18.40
C SER A 329 0.01 23.87 -19.19
N LEU A 330 -0.88 24.86 -19.23
CA LEU A 330 -2.11 24.74 -20.02
C LEU A 330 -1.78 24.54 -21.50
N GLY A 331 -2.50 23.64 -22.17
CA GLY A 331 -2.30 23.33 -23.59
C GLY A 331 -1.07 22.47 -23.90
N ARG A 332 -0.26 22.09 -22.92
CA ARG A 332 0.86 21.14 -23.13
C ARG A 332 0.37 19.71 -23.16
N ARG A 333 1.00 18.89 -24.00
CA ARG A 333 0.81 17.44 -23.94
C ARG A 333 1.36 16.90 -22.62
N LEU A 334 0.75 15.82 -22.12
CA LEU A 334 1.29 15.08 -20.96
C LEU A 334 2.72 14.65 -21.23
N ASP A 335 3.56 14.83 -20.22
CA ASP A 335 4.92 14.33 -20.22
C ASP A 335 4.89 12.79 -20.16
N THR A 336 5.83 12.15 -20.81
CA THR A 336 6.03 10.69 -20.74
C THR A 336 6.40 10.20 -19.34
N HIS A 337 6.91 11.09 -18.49
CA HIS A 337 7.21 10.83 -17.07
C HIS A 337 6.09 11.28 -16.12
N ALA A 338 4.94 11.71 -16.65
CA ALA A 338 3.76 11.93 -15.83
C ALA A 338 3.15 10.57 -15.46
N PHE A 339 3.11 10.25 -14.18
CA PHE A 339 2.52 9.03 -13.66
C PHE A 339 1.68 9.31 -12.41
N GLY A 340 0.74 8.44 -12.12
CA GLY A 340 -0.23 8.59 -11.05
C GLY A 340 0.30 8.31 -9.63
N LEU A 341 1.62 8.19 -9.46
CA LEU A 341 2.26 8.08 -8.15
C LEU A 341 2.82 9.42 -7.70
N VAL A 342 3.27 9.47 -6.45
CA VAL A 342 3.81 10.70 -5.85
C VAL A 342 5.05 11.18 -6.59
N GLN A 343 5.01 12.41 -7.08
CA GLN A 343 6.12 13.08 -7.77
C GLN A 343 7.03 13.83 -6.80
N LEU A 344 6.41 14.56 -5.86
CA LEU A 344 7.07 15.32 -4.81
C LEU A 344 6.27 15.16 -3.52
N ASN A 345 6.96 15.20 -2.40
CA ASN A 345 6.34 15.32 -1.09
C ASN A 345 6.58 16.70 -0.50
N LEU A 346 5.57 17.15 0.21
CA LEU A 346 5.61 18.35 1.03
C LEU A 346 5.46 17.94 2.48
N VAL A 347 6.27 18.51 3.35
CA VAL A 347 6.08 18.44 4.80
C VAL A 347 5.90 19.84 5.33
N TRP A 348 4.91 20.02 6.18
CA TRP A 348 4.70 21.24 6.95
C TRP A 348 4.62 20.90 8.43
N GLU A 349 5.58 21.40 9.20
CA GLU A 349 5.54 21.31 10.65
C GLU A 349 4.57 22.36 11.19
N SER A 350 3.47 21.90 11.75
CA SER A 350 2.49 22.77 12.37
C SER A 350 2.79 22.96 13.85
N ALA A 351 3.07 24.18 14.26
CA ALA A 351 3.25 24.50 15.67
C ALA A 351 1.97 24.28 16.49
N ALA A 352 0.80 24.36 15.84
CA ALA A 352 -0.49 24.18 16.50
C ALA A 352 -0.79 22.70 16.86
N TYR A 353 -0.26 21.74 16.08
CA TYR A 353 -0.61 20.33 16.23
C TYR A 353 0.53 19.47 16.78
N GLN A 354 1.71 20.03 16.99
CA GLN A 354 2.93 19.32 17.43
C GLN A 354 3.25 18.08 16.57
N THR A 355 2.80 18.07 15.32
CA THR A 355 3.00 17.01 14.34
C THR A 355 3.31 17.60 12.98
N ILE A 356 3.57 16.74 12.01
CA ILE A 356 3.74 17.12 10.62
C ILE A 356 2.45 16.89 9.82
N LEU A 357 2.18 17.81 8.90
CA LEU A 357 1.24 17.57 7.82
C LEU A 357 2.04 17.16 6.58
N GLN A 358 1.72 16.00 6.04
CA GLN A 358 2.38 15.50 4.85
C GLN A 358 1.47 15.65 3.64
N GLY A 359 1.98 16.27 2.58
CA GLY A 359 1.31 16.38 1.29
C GLY A 359 2.03 15.59 0.21
N SER A 360 1.26 14.97 -0.67
CA SER A 360 1.77 14.28 -1.85
C SER A 360 1.31 15.00 -3.12
N LEU A 361 2.26 15.44 -3.94
CA LEU A 361 1.97 16.06 -5.22
C LEU A 361 1.95 14.96 -6.29
N LEU A 362 0.80 14.82 -6.93
CA LEU A 362 0.52 13.85 -7.98
C LEU A 362 0.17 14.59 -9.28
N GLU A 363 0.48 14.00 -10.41
CA GLU A 363 -0.11 14.48 -11.66
C GLU A 363 -1.42 13.74 -11.94
N LEU A 364 -2.40 14.47 -12.48
CA LEU A 364 -3.65 13.88 -12.91
C LEU A 364 -3.41 13.15 -14.23
N THR A 365 -3.17 11.86 -14.16
CA THR A 365 -3.20 10.93 -15.31
C THR A 365 -4.64 10.71 -15.77
N ALA A 366 -4.84 10.03 -16.89
CA ALA A 366 -6.19 9.84 -17.45
C ALA A 366 -7.21 9.26 -16.45
N PRO A 367 -6.86 8.22 -15.64
CA PRO A 367 -7.76 7.70 -14.63
C PRO A 367 -8.09 8.71 -13.52
N LEU A 368 -7.08 9.38 -12.98
CA LEU A 368 -7.28 10.40 -11.96
C LEU A 368 -8.07 11.60 -12.46
N ARG A 369 -7.95 11.92 -13.77
CA ARG A 369 -8.79 12.96 -14.39
C ARG A 369 -10.25 12.57 -14.43
N ALA A 370 -10.55 11.33 -14.81
CA ALA A 370 -11.93 10.85 -14.83
C ALA A 370 -12.53 10.88 -13.41
N GLU A 371 -11.78 10.42 -12.41
CA GLU A 371 -12.17 10.52 -11.01
C GLU A 371 -12.41 11.98 -10.59
N PHE A 372 -11.50 12.88 -10.97
CA PHE A 372 -11.61 14.30 -10.66
C PHE A 372 -12.86 14.94 -11.29
N TYR A 373 -13.10 14.71 -12.60
CA TYR A 373 -14.28 15.25 -13.27
C TYR A 373 -15.58 14.67 -12.71
N GLY A 374 -15.58 13.43 -12.25
CA GLY A 374 -16.73 12.84 -11.57
C GLY A 374 -17.07 13.54 -10.24
N ARG A 375 -16.04 13.94 -9.47
CA ARG A 375 -16.24 14.63 -8.17
C ARG A 375 -16.51 16.13 -8.30
N PHE A 376 -15.98 16.76 -9.33
CA PHE A 376 -16.06 18.21 -9.56
C PHE A 376 -16.54 18.44 -10.99
N PRO A 377 -17.83 18.23 -11.29
CA PRO A 377 -18.39 18.55 -12.60
C PRO A 377 -18.23 20.06 -12.81
N LEU A 378 -17.43 20.41 -13.82
CA LEU A 378 -17.17 21.79 -14.24
C LEU A 378 -18.25 22.21 -15.23
#